data_5114ed74b00d648f7acbc99aecb0e648
#
_entry.id   5114ed74b00d648f7acbc99aecb0e648
#
_cell.length_a   1.000
_cell.length_b   1.000
_cell.length_c   1.000
_cell.angle_alpha   90.00
_cell.angle_beta   90.00
_cell.angle_gamma   90.00
#
_symmetry.space_group_name_H-M   'P 1'
#
loop_
_entity.id
_entity.type
_entity.pdbx_description
1 polymer ?
#
loop_
_entity_poly.entity_id
_entity_poly.type
_entity_poly.pdbx_seq_one_letter_code
_entity_poly.pdbx_strand_id
1 'polypeptide(L)'
;MRASSLSASATLAREARSVLDRVEKDPAAVLDGVELAASDRAVLERPDVRETLRASTREAFKQGVSGWVDDDLAFVAPWGFDVQEIAVPVEIRYGEGDVLVPAAHGQWLAAHVPGASVTIDRAGGHLSTPDENLERLRALVVD
;
A
#
# COMPACT_ATOMS: atom_id res chain seq x y z
N MET A 1 13.26 6.62 -25.86
CA MET A 1 12.35 6.60 -24.69
C MET A 1 11.15 5.64 -24.83
N ARG A 2 10.46 5.46 -25.98
CA ARG A 2 9.27 4.57 -26.11
C ARG A 2 9.56 3.06 -25.95
N ALA A 3 10.69 2.55 -26.43
CA ALA A 3 11.03 1.12 -26.34
C ALA A 3 11.29 0.64 -24.91
N SER A 4 11.88 1.49 -24.05
CA SER A 4 12.14 1.20 -22.65
C SER A 4 10.86 1.09 -21.82
N SER A 5 9.88 1.95 -22.10
CA SER A 5 8.56 1.96 -21.45
C SER A 5 7.73 0.70 -21.79
N LEU A 6 7.71 0.29 -23.06
CA LEU A 6 7.01 -0.94 -23.48
C LEU A 6 7.60 -2.21 -22.85
N SER A 7 8.92 -2.25 -22.65
CA SER A 7 9.59 -3.35 -21.96
C SER A 7 9.23 -3.40 -20.47
N ALA A 8 9.16 -2.25 -19.79
CA ALA A 8 8.75 -2.16 -18.40
C ALA A 8 7.30 -2.62 -18.20
N SER A 9 6.35 -2.11 -19.00
CA SER A 9 4.94 -2.50 -18.94
C SER A 9 4.74 -4.01 -19.16
N ALA A 10 5.46 -4.61 -20.12
CA ALA A 10 5.36 -6.05 -20.37
C ALA A 10 5.92 -6.88 -19.19
N THR A 11 6.95 -6.41 -18.52
CA THR A 11 7.51 -7.06 -17.33
C THR A 11 6.51 -6.98 -16.17
N LEU A 12 5.99 -5.80 -15.87
CA LEU A 12 4.97 -5.59 -14.82
C LEU A 12 3.71 -6.43 -15.07
N ALA A 13 3.22 -6.49 -16.31
CA ALA A 13 2.06 -7.31 -16.65
C ALA A 13 2.29 -8.82 -16.46
N ARG A 14 3.52 -9.30 -16.63
CA ARG A 14 3.88 -10.69 -16.34
C ARG A 14 3.92 -10.95 -14.84
N GLU A 15 4.49 -10.04 -14.08
CA GLU A 15 4.55 -10.12 -12.63
C GLU A 15 3.16 -10.08 -12.03
N ALA A 16 2.30 -9.15 -12.44
CA ALA A 16 0.91 -9.06 -12.01
C ALA A 16 0.12 -10.35 -12.26
N ARG A 17 0.28 -10.99 -13.43
CA ARG A 17 -0.33 -12.30 -13.71
C ARG A 17 0.18 -13.39 -12.77
N SER A 18 1.49 -13.41 -12.50
CA SER A 18 2.07 -14.37 -11.56
C SER A 18 1.56 -14.18 -10.13
N VAL A 19 1.34 -12.93 -9.71
CA VAL A 19 0.73 -12.61 -8.41
C VAL A 19 -0.71 -13.13 -8.37
N LEU A 20 -1.52 -12.82 -9.38
CA LEU A 20 -2.92 -13.27 -9.47
C LEU A 20 -3.03 -14.80 -9.33
N ASP A 21 -2.25 -15.56 -10.09
CA ASP A 21 -2.24 -17.04 -10.06
C ASP A 21 -1.90 -17.59 -8.66
N ARG A 22 -1.10 -16.89 -7.88
CA ARG A 22 -0.75 -17.30 -6.52
C ARG A 22 -1.85 -16.94 -5.53
N VAL A 23 -2.35 -15.71 -5.60
CA VAL A 23 -3.36 -15.17 -4.68
C VAL A 23 -4.69 -15.90 -4.79
N GLU A 24 -5.04 -16.44 -5.96
CA GLU A 24 -6.21 -17.30 -6.10
C GLU A 24 -6.13 -18.56 -5.22
N LYS A 25 -4.92 -19.07 -5.00
CA LYS A 25 -4.66 -20.25 -4.16
C LYS A 25 -4.52 -19.86 -2.69
N ASP A 26 -3.74 -18.84 -2.40
CA ASP A 26 -3.55 -18.28 -1.07
C ASP A 26 -3.52 -16.74 -1.12
N PRO A 27 -4.46 -16.04 -0.48
CA PRO A 27 -4.48 -14.57 -0.46
C PRO A 27 -3.21 -13.93 0.11
N ALA A 28 -2.56 -14.57 1.07
CA ALA A 28 -1.31 -14.08 1.64
C ALA A 28 -0.14 -14.15 0.66
N ALA A 29 -0.27 -14.94 -0.42
CA ALA A 29 0.78 -15.08 -1.43
C ALA A 29 1.09 -13.79 -2.23
N VAL A 30 0.28 -12.75 -2.08
CA VAL A 30 0.63 -11.41 -2.61
C VAL A 30 1.93 -10.88 -2.00
N LEU A 31 2.24 -11.30 -0.78
CA LEU A 31 3.42 -10.89 -0.02
C LEU A 31 4.49 -12.00 0.09
N ASP A 32 4.38 -13.06 -0.71
CA ASP A 32 5.35 -14.15 -0.71
C ASP A 32 6.76 -13.63 -1.04
N GLY A 33 7.73 -14.08 -0.22
CA GLY A 33 9.12 -13.67 -0.36
C GLY A 33 9.47 -12.35 0.31
N VAL A 34 8.51 -11.68 0.95
CA VAL A 34 8.75 -10.48 1.76
C VAL A 34 8.94 -10.87 3.23
N GLU A 35 10.01 -10.43 3.85
CA GLU A 35 10.26 -10.62 5.28
C GLU A 35 9.45 -9.60 6.11
N LEU A 36 8.17 -9.87 6.27
CA LEU A 36 7.22 -8.99 6.94
C LEU A 36 7.53 -8.82 8.44
N ALA A 37 7.14 -7.67 8.99
CA ALA A 37 7.10 -7.44 10.43
C ALA A 37 6.20 -8.48 11.15
N ALA A 38 6.43 -8.71 12.44
CA ALA A 38 5.61 -9.64 13.22
C ALA A 38 4.14 -9.20 13.30
N SER A 39 3.89 -7.88 13.37
CA SER A 39 2.56 -7.28 13.32
C SER A 39 1.83 -7.62 12.02
N ASP A 40 2.49 -7.50 10.88
CA ASP A 40 1.89 -7.81 9.57
C ASP A 40 1.51 -9.29 9.45
N ARG A 41 2.40 -10.18 9.91
CA ARG A 41 2.09 -11.61 9.94
C ARG A 41 0.85 -11.92 10.79
N ALA A 42 0.74 -11.31 11.98
CA ALA A 42 -0.41 -11.49 12.84
C ALA A 42 -1.72 -11.00 12.20
N VAL A 43 -1.67 -9.89 11.45
CA VAL A 43 -2.83 -9.39 10.69
C VAL A 43 -3.21 -10.37 9.58
N LEU A 44 -2.24 -10.91 8.84
CA LEU A 44 -2.48 -11.87 7.75
C LEU A 44 -2.99 -13.24 8.22
N GLU A 45 -2.76 -13.61 9.48
CA GLU A 45 -3.31 -14.83 10.07
C GLU A 45 -4.81 -14.72 10.37
N ARG A 46 -5.37 -13.53 10.43
CA ARG A 46 -6.81 -13.32 10.68
C ARG A 46 -7.67 -13.82 9.52
N PRO A 47 -8.70 -14.65 9.78
CA PRO A 47 -9.57 -15.18 8.73
C PRO A 47 -10.34 -14.12 7.96
N ASP A 48 -10.81 -13.06 8.63
CA ASP A 48 -11.53 -11.93 8.03
C ASP A 48 -10.64 -11.12 7.09
N VAL A 49 -9.38 -10.89 7.45
CA VAL A 49 -8.39 -10.23 6.61
C VAL A 49 -8.08 -11.07 5.37
N ARG A 50 -7.86 -12.36 5.55
CA ARG A 50 -7.58 -13.28 4.43
C ARG A 50 -8.73 -13.33 3.42
N GLU A 51 -9.98 -13.37 3.90
CA GLU A 51 -11.15 -13.35 3.01
C GLU A 51 -11.28 -12.00 2.29
N THR A 52 -11.05 -10.90 2.99
CA THR A 52 -11.04 -9.56 2.39
C THR A 52 -9.97 -9.44 1.31
N LEU A 53 -8.74 -9.90 1.58
CA LEU A 53 -7.66 -9.91 0.59
C LEU A 53 -8.03 -10.73 -0.65
N ARG A 54 -8.64 -11.92 -0.45
CA ARG A 54 -9.09 -12.76 -1.57
C ARG A 54 -10.15 -12.06 -2.42
N ALA A 55 -11.14 -11.45 -1.77
CA ALA A 55 -12.23 -10.76 -2.45
C ALA A 55 -11.73 -9.51 -3.20
N SER A 56 -10.93 -8.68 -2.55
CA SER A 56 -10.39 -7.45 -3.13
C SER A 56 -9.43 -7.74 -4.29
N THR A 57 -8.57 -8.75 -4.16
CA THR A 57 -7.67 -9.14 -5.25
C THR A 57 -8.45 -9.64 -6.46
N ARG A 58 -9.46 -10.50 -6.27
CA ARG A 58 -10.32 -10.95 -7.39
C ARG A 58 -11.02 -9.79 -8.08
N GLU A 59 -11.52 -8.83 -7.31
CA GLU A 59 -12.16 -7.65 -7.89
C GLU A 59 -11.18 -6.76 -8.63
N ALA A 60 -9.99 -6.51 -8.06
CA ALA A 60 -8.94 -5.71 -8.68
C ALA A 60 -8.50 -6.28 -10.05
N PHE A 61 -8.42 -7.60 -10.17
CA PHE A 61 -8.01 -8.27 -11.41
C PHE A 61 -9.16 -8.69 -12.34
N LYS A 62 -10.40 -8.35 -12.02
CA LYS A 62 -11.58 -8.74 -12.82
C LYS A 62 -11.53 -8.28 -14.28
N GLN A 63 -10.90 -7.15 -14.54
CA GLN A 63 -10.68 -6.60 -15.88
C GLN A 63 -9.28 -6.90 -16.44
N GLY A 64 -8.53 -7.80 -15.82
CA GLY A 64 -7.16 -8.12 -16.18
C GLY A 64 -6.14 -7.34 -15.36
N VAL A 65 -4.88 -7.36 -15.81
CA VAL A 65 -3.73 -6.83 -15.08
C VAL A 65 -3.33 -5.38 -15.44
N SER A 66 -4.06 -4.74 -16.35
CA SER A 66 -3.69 -3.40 -16.83
C SER A 66 -3.74 -2.34 -15.74
N GLY A 67 -4.76 -2.38 -14.86
CA GLY A 67 -4.86 -1.46 -13.74
C GLY A 67 -3.66 -1.54 -12.81
N TRP A 68 -3.22 -2.74 -12.45
CA TRP A 68 -1.98 -2.92 -11.67
C TRP A 68 -0.77 -2.27 -12.35
N VAL A 69 -0.59 -2.51 -13.66
CA VAL A 69 0.52 -1.93 -14.42
C VAL A 69 0.45 -0.40 -14.43
N ASP A 70 -0.75 0.15 -14.58
CA ASP A 70 -0.95 1.60 -14.60
C ASP A 70 -0.65 2.23 -13.24
N ASP A 71 -1.03 1.58 -12.13
CA ASP A 71 -0.73 2.00 -10.77
C ASP A 71 0.79 1.98 -10.51
N ASP A 72 1.49 0.89 -10.84
CA ASP A 72 2.94 0.79 -10.70
C ASP A 72 3.69 1.87 -11.50
N LEU A 73 3.21 2.20 -12.69
CA LEU A 73 3.77 3.27 -13.50
C LEU A 73 3.47 4.66 -12.91
N ALA A 74 2.31 4.84 -12.26
CA ALA A 74 1.94 6.08 -11.60
C ALA A 74 2.84 6.39 -10.40
N PHE A 75 3.31 5.38 -9.65
CA PHE A 75 4.23 5.58 -8.51
C PHE A 75 5.55 6.24 -8.89
N VAL A 76 6.01 6.08 -10.12
CA VAL A 76 7.27 6.68 -10.61
C VAL A 76 7.05 7.92 -11.49
N ALA A 77 5.80 8.32 -11.69
CA ALA A 77 5.44 9.53 -12.41
C ALA A 77 5.41 10.76 -11.50
N PRO A 78 5.59 11.99 -12.04
CA PRO A 78 5.36 13.20 -11.27
C PRO A 78 3.90 13.25 -10.77
N TRP A 79 3.70 13.62 -9.51
CA TRP A 79 2.36 13.68 -8.90
C TRP A 79 1.46 14.78 -9.50
N GLY A 80 2.03 15.78 -10.15
CA GLY A 80 1.28 16.89 -10.75
C GLY A 80 0.88 17.98 -9.75
N PHE A 81 1.31 17.89 -8.51
CA PHE A 81 1.13 18.90 -7.46
C PHE A 81 2.35 18.91 -6.51
N ASP A 82 2.49 19.99 -5.73
CA ASP A 82 3.49 20.09 -4.67
C ASP A 82 2.85 19.79 -3.33
N VAL A 83 3.43 18.87 -2.56
CA VAL A 83 2.95 18.52 -1.21
C VAL A 83 3.03 19.72 -0.24
N GLN A 84 3.87 20.72 -0.53
CA GLN A 84 3.97 21.94 0.25
C GLN A 84 2.76 22.87 0.05
N GLU A 85 1.94 22.66 -0.97
CA GLU A 85 0.71 23.41 -1.24
C GLU A 85 -0.51 22.83 -0.51
N ILE A 86 -0.38 21.71 0.20
CA ILE A 86 -1.46 21.10 0.96
C ILE A 86 -1.82 22.00 2.14
N ALA A 87 -3.05 22.53 2.12
CA ALA A 87 -3.54 23.49 3.13
C ALA A 87 -4.55 22.89 4.11
N VAL A 88 -4.93 21.63 3.92
CA VAL A 88 -5.86 20.93 4.84
C VAL A 88 -5.07 20.23 5.96
N PRO A 89 -5.69 19.97 7.11
CA PRO A 89 -5.05 19.15 8.15
C PRO A 89 -4.67 17.78 7.63
N VAL A 90 -3.43 17.37 7.90
CA VAL A 90 -2.91 16.06 7.49
C VAL A 90 -2.39 15.32 8.70
N GLU A 91 -2.77 14.05 8.84
CA GLU A 91 -2.14 13.12 9.76
C GLU A 91 -1.33 12.09 8.95
N ILE A 92 -0.07 11.96 9.28
CA ILE A 92 0.85 10.99 8.67
C ILE A 92 1.10 9.89 9.69
N ARG A 93 0.79 8.65 9.30
CA ARG A 93 1.08 7.47 10.12
C ARG A 93 1.95 6.49 9.35
N TYR A 94 2.93 5.92 10.02
CA TYR A 94 3.75 4.86 9.44
C TYR A 94 4.32 3.93 10.52
N GLY A 95 4.58 2.69 10.13
CA GLY A 95 5.27 1.70 10.96
C GLY A 95 6.79 1.78 10.78
N GLU A 96 7.56 1.69 11.86
CA GLU A 96 9.02 1.60 11.75
C GLU A 96 9.48 0.29 11.10
N GLY A 97 8.68 -0.77 11.25
CA GLY A 97 8.93 -2.10 10.67
C GLY A 97 8.32 -2.31 9.29
N ASP A 98 7.77 -1.27 8.65
CA ASP A 98 7.21 -1.38 7.31
C ASP A 98 8.31 -1.62 6.27
N VAL A 99 8.30 -2.82 5.68
CA VAL A 99 9.27 -3.25 4.65
C VAL A 99 8.75 -3.06 3.23
N LEU A 100 7.46 -2.74 3.06
CA LEU A 100 6.84 -2.48 1.76
C LEU A 100 6.94 -1.00 1.41
N VAL A 101 6.64 -0.12 2.37
CA VAL A 101 6.80 1.32 2.25
C VAL A 101 7.74 1.80 3.35
N PRO A 102 9.05 1.91 3.09
CA PRO A 102 10.03 2.26 4.09
C PRO A 102 9.70 3.52 4.87
N ALA A 103 9.95 3.53 6.18
CA ALA A 103 9.68 4.66 7.08
C ALA A 103 10.26 6.00 6.58
N ALA A 104 11.30 5.96 5.75
CA ALA A 104 11.88 7.15 5.11
C ALA A 104 10.84 7.93 4.26
N HIS A 105 9.84 7.27 3.67
CA HIS A 105 8.76 7.94 2.94
C HIS A 105 7.87 8.75 3.89
N GLY A 106 7.47 8.16 5.03
CA GLY A 106 6.70 8.86 6.05
C GLY A 106 7.48 10.04 6.65
N GLN A 107 8.77 9.86 6.91
CA GLN A 107 9.66 10.92 7.39
C GLN A 107 9.79 12.06 6.39
N TRP A 108 9.90 11.74 5.10
CA TRP A 108 9.98 12.74 4.04
C TRP A 108 8.67 13.55 3.95
N LEU A 109 7.52 12.87 3.96
CA LEU A 109 6.21 13.55 3.95
C LEU A 109 6.04 14.45 5.18
N ALA A 110 6.42 13.96 6.36
CA ALA A 110 6.37 14.72 7.61
C ALA A 110 7.20 16.01 7.57
N ALA A 111 8.31 16.01 6.84
CA ALA A 111 9.18 17.17 6.67
C ALA A 111 8.67 18.16 5.59
N HIS A 112 7.81 17.73 4.67
CA HIS A 112 7.43 18.53 3.51
C HIS A 112 5.96 18.95 3.49
N VAL A 113 5.06 18.24 4.17
CA VAL A 113 3.64 18.64 4.29
C VAL A 113 3.49 19.65 5.43
N PRO A 114 3.06 20.90 5.15
CA PRO A 114 2.97 21.93 6.18
C PRO A 114 1.95 21.57 7.27
N GLY A 115 2.39 21.64 8.53
CA GLY A 115 1.50 21.43 9.68
C GLY A 115 1.01 20.00 9.87
N ALA A 116 1.60 19.02 9.19
CA ALA A 116 1.24 17.63 9.37
C ALA A 116 1.51 17.15 10.80
N SER A 117 0.55 16.46 11.41
CA SER A 117 0.77 15.68 12.62
C SER A 117 1.34 14.31 12.27
N VAL A 118 2.22 13.77 13.11
CA VAL A 118 2.92 12.51 12.81
C VAL A 118 2.72 11.52 13.94
N THR A 119 2.28 10.32 13.59
CA THR A 119 2.17 9.18 14.49
C THR A 119 3.05 8.03 13.98
N ILE A 120 4.00 7.60 14.81
CA ILE A 120 4.92 6.52 14.46
C ILE A 120 4.55 5.28 15.28
N ASP A 121 4.22 4.20 14.61
CA ASP A 121 4.08 2.90 15.26
C ASP A 121 5.42 2.17 15.25
N ARG A 122 6.08 2.13 16.40
CA ARG A 122 7.41 1.51 16.54
C ARG A 122 7.41 0.00 16.41
N ALA A 123 6.27 -0.64 16.67
CA ALA A 123 6.10 -2.08 16.54
C ALA A 123 5.33 -2.46 15.27
N GLY A 124 4.77 -1.49 14.58
CA GLY A 124 3.93 -1.65 13.39
C GLY A 124 4.73 -1.91 12.14
N GLY A 125 4.12 -2.67 11.24
CA GLY A 125 4.55 -2.86 9.86
C GLY A 125 3.67 -2.07 8.89
N HIS A 126 3.36 -2.69 7.76
CA HIS A 126 2.54 -2.11 6.69
C HIS A 126 1.04 -2.27 6.93
N LEU A 127 0.63 -3.39 7.52
CA LEU A 127 -0.76 -3.77 7.63
C LEU A 127 -1.39 -3.29 8.94
N SER A 128 -2.62 -2.81 8.87
CA SER A 128 -3.47 -2.51 10.03
C SER A 128 -4.67 -3.43 10.06
N THR A 129 -5.21 -3.69 11.25
CA THR A 129 -6.48 -4.41 11.37
C THR A 129 -7.66 -3.55 10.91
N PRO A 130 -8.79 -4.15 10.48
CA PRO A 130 -10.00 -3.42 10.15
C PRO A 130 -10.50 -2.53 11.29
N ASP A 131 -10.39 -3.00 12.54
CA ASP A 131 -10.82 -2.26 13.72
C ASP A 131 -9.98 -0.99 13.94
N GLU A 132 -8.65 -1.11 13.84
CA GLU A 132 -7.74 0.04 13.93
C GLU A 132 -8.00 1.07 12.85
N ASN A 133 -8.27 0.63 11.62
CA ASN A 133 -8.61 1.52 10.52
C ASN A 133 -9.94 2.24 10.76
N LEU A 134 -10.93 1.54 11.28
CA LEU A 134 -12.23 2.13 11.62
C LEU A 134 -12.11 3.17 12.74
N GLU A 135 -11.33 2.91 13.77
CA GLU A 135 -11.08 3.88 14.85
C GLU A 135 -10.41 5.14 14.32
N ARG A 136 -9.40 4.98 13.46
CA ARG A 136 -8.70 6.12 12.81
C ARG A 136 -9.65 6.96 11.96
N LEU A 137 -10.49 6.32 11.13
CA LEU A 137 -11.46 7.02 10.31
C LEU A 137 -12.49 7.77 11.17
N ARG A 138 -12.94 7.19 12.28
CA ARG A 138 -13.85 7.85 13.22
C ARG A 138 -13.21 9.10 13.83
N ALA A 139 -11.94 9.04 14.16
CA ALA A 139 -11.22 10.19 14.72
C ALA A 139 -11.11 11.37 13.74
N LEU A 140 -11.18 11.13 12.44
CA LEU A 140 -11.16 12.18 11.41
C LEU A 140 -12.52 12.85 11.19
N VAL A 141 -13.61 12.26 11.69
CA VAL A 141 -15.00 12.73 11.47
C VAL A 141 -15.54 13.47 12.70
N VAL A 142 -14.80 13.52 13.79
CA VAL A 142 -15.20 14.26 14.99
C VAL A 142 -14.90 15.74 14.77
N ASP A 143 -15.95 16.56 14.82
CA ASP A 143 -16.02 18.00 14.60
C ASP A 143 -14.91 18.84 15.22
#